data_a02a2c5a2601a8b6ad2eb3559b12e4c9
#
_entry.id   a02a2c5a2601a8b6ad2eb3559b12e4c9
#
_cell.length_a   1.000
_cell.length_b   1.000
_cell.length_c   1.000
_cell.angle_alpha   90.00
_cell.angle_beta   90.00
_cell.angle_gamma   90.00
#
_symmetry.space_group_name_H-M   'P 1'
#
loop_
_entity.id
_entity.type
_entity.pdbx_description
1 polymer ?
#
loop_
_entity_poly.entity_id
_entity_poly.type
_entity_poly.pdbx_seq_one_letter_code
_entity_poly.pdbx_strand_id
1 'polypeptide(L)'
;MGKFYDSIPDNLRDWALCQSVFFVASAPLRGRHVNLSPKGLPDSCFTILDSNQAAYIDSTGSGCETISHVRENGRITVMFCSFDASPRILRLFCTGTVAEWDQPEFFRYSQRMGKPQIVGARAIIKLDVFKVQTSCGYGVPLLDMTIDPETNESKPYLKDRPTLGHFTAKKIDAGELHTYQREWNTRSLDGLPSLRSALKDSGHSAWRVELETCLSRHWDKVEIVKSLALILFAGLIVFRWFEYD
;
A
#
# COMPACT_ATOMS: atom_id res chain seq x y z
N MET A 1 -15.29 -8.09 -3.59
CA MET A 1 -15.32 -6.91 -2.71
C MET A 1 -14.07 -6.90 -1.85
N GLY A 2 -13.47 -5.74 -1.63
CA GLY A 2 -12.37 -5.59 -0.69
C GLY A 2 -12.88 -5.72 0.74
N LYS A 3 -12.19 -6.51 1.58
CA LYS A 3 -12.46 -6.57 3.02
C LYS A 3 -11.31 -5.91 3.76
N PHE A 4 -11.64 -5.20 4.83
CA PHE A 4 -10.67 -4.57 5.71
C PHE A 4 -10.66 -5.26 7.07
N TYR A 5 -9.47 -5.26 7.70
CA TYR A 5 -9.24 -5.81 9.03
C TYR A 5 -8.25 -4.91 9.76
N ASP A 6 -8.36 -4.85 11.09
CA ASP A 6 -7.44 -4.08 11.94
C ASP A 6 -6.20 -4.90 12.34
N SER A 7 -6.19 -6.19 12.03
CA SER A 7 -5.08 -7.11 12.26
C SER A 7 -5.02 -8.17 11.16
N ILE A 8 -3.91 -8.89 11.06
CA ILE A 8 -3.69 -9.96 10.07
C ILE A 8 -4.41 -11.23 10.55
N PRO A 9 -5.49 -11.67 9.88
CA PRO A 9 -6.11 -12.95 10.19
C PRO A 9 -5.19 -14.13 9.93
N ASP A 10 -5.27 -15.20 10.73
CA ASP A 10 -4.38 -16.37 10.62
C ASP A 10 -4.40 -17.01 9.22
N ASN A 11 -5.58 -17.15 8.63
CA ASN A 11 -5.71 -17.70 7.27
C ASN A 11 -5.08 -16.82 6.17
N LEU A 12 -4.88 -15.52 6.43
CA LEU A 12 -4.17 -14.61 5.52
C LEU A 12 -2.67 -14.61 5.77
N ARG A 13 -2.23 -14.89 7.01
CA ARG A 13 -0.82 -15.13 7.34
C ARG A 13 -0.25 -16.28 6.50
N ASP A 14 -0.86 -17.45 6.61
CA ASP A 14 -0.41 -18.64 5.91
C ASP A 14 -0.45 -18.43 4.39
N TRP A 15 -1.54 -17.84 3.91
CA TRP A 15 -1.68 -17.53 2.49
C TRP A 15 -0.58 -16.59 1.98
N ALA A 16 -0.22 -15.54 2.73
CA ALA A 16 0.80 -14.57 2.34
C ALA A 16 2.19 -15.22 2.21
N LEU A 17 2.55 -16.09 3.16
CA LEU A 17 3.84 -16.76 3.18
C LEU A 17 4.00 -17.79 2.06
N CYS A 18 2.90 -18.32 1.52
CA CYS A 18 2.90 -19.23 0.37
C CYS A 18 3.04 -18.52 -0.99
N GLN A 19 3.03 -17.17 -1.04
CA GLN A 19 3.16 -16.47 -2.33
C GLN A 19 4.61 -16.48 -2.83
N SER A 20 4.78 -16.42 -4.16
CA SER A 20 6.12 -16.44 -4.78
C SER A 20 6.81 -15.08 -4.71
N VAL A 21 6.05 -13.98 -4.59
CA VAL A 21 6.56 -12.62 -4.61
C VAL A 21 5.69 -11.72 -3.73
N PHE A 22 6.32 -10.74 -3.10
CA PHE A 22 5.63 -9.60 -2.51
C PHE A 22 6.23 -8.29 -3.02
N PHE A 23 5.46 -7.24 -2.96
CA PHE A 23 5.86 -5.92 -3.40
C PHE A 23 5.88 -4.98 -2.21
N VAL A 24 6.88 -4.12 -2.18
CA VAL A 24 7.04 -3.08 -1.16
C VAL A 24 6.93 -1.73 -1.82
N ALA A 25 5.93 -0.95 -1.41
CA ALA A 25 5.71 0.41 -1.87
C ALA A 25 6.07 1.40 -0.76
N SER A 26 6.79 2.45 -1.11
CA SER A 26 7.13 3.58 -0.23
C SER A 26 7.28 4.86 -1.04
N ALA A 27 7.08 6.01 -0.39
CA ALA A 27 7.23 7.30 -1.04
C ALA A 27 7.79 8.33 -0.05
N PRO A 28 8.57 9.32 -0.51
CA PRO A 28 9.02 10.42 0.32
C PRO A 28 7.83 11.35 0.65
N LEU A 29 7.96 12.15 1.69
CA LEU A 29 6.99 13.23 1.98
C LEU A 29 6.99 14.28 0.87
N ARG A 30 8.19 14.61 0.39
CA ARG A 30 8.41 15.60 -0.67
C ARG A 30 9.27 14.99 -1.76
N GLY A 31 8.67 14.64 -2.85
CA GLY A 31 9.33 14.03 -3.99
C GLY A 31 8.31 13.59 -5.02
N ARG A 32 8.75 13.37 -6.25
CA ARG A 32 7.83 13.07 -7.36
C ARG A 32 7.69 11.58 -7.63
N HIS A 33 8.61 10.75 -7.12
CA HIS A 33 8.60 9.33 -7.42
C HIS A 33 8.04 8.52 -6.25
N VAL A 34 7.39 7.43 -6.60
CA VAL A 34 6.96 6.38 -5.69
C VAL A 34 7.85 5.17 -5.97
N ASN A 35 8.47 4.64 -4.94
CA ASN A 35 9.23 3.40 -5.05
C ASN A 35 8.27 2.20 -4.96
N LEU A 36 8.46 1.24 -5.86
CA LEU A 36 7.79 -0.06 -5.84
C LEU A 36 8.81 -1.14 -6.15
N SER A 37 9.15 -1.96 -5.15
CA SER A 37 10.17 -2.99 -5.25
C SER A 37 9.57 -4.39 -5.12
N PRO A 38 9.75 -5.28 -6.10
CA PRO A 38 9.45 -6.70 -5.93
C PRO A 38 10.47 -7.34 -4.98
N LYS A 39 10.00 -8.27 -4.17
CA LYS A 39 10.80 -9.10 -3.27
C LYS A 39 10.42 -10.55 -3.47
N GLY A 40 11.40 -11.42 -3.63
CA GLY A 40 11.16 -12.86 -3.83
C GLY A 40 11.01 -13.60 -2.52
N LEU A 41 10.32 -14.74 -2.64
CA LEU A 41 10.15 -15.79 -1.66
C LEU A 41 9.88 -15.31 -0.24
N PRO A 42 8.64 -14.91 0.08
CA PRO A 42 8.27 -14.48 1.43
C PRO A 42 8.73 -15.45 2.51
N ASP A 43 8.63 -16.75 2.26
CA ASP A 43 9.06 -17.76 3.20
C ASP A 43 10.55 -17.63 3.59
N SER A 44 11.41 -17.15 2.70
CA SER A 44 12.84 -17.00 2.96
C SER A 44 13.21 -15.69 3.69
N CYS A 45 12.49 -14.60 3.46
CA CYS A 45 12.91 -13.28 3.93
C CYS A 45 11.83 -12.48 4.67
N PHE A 46 10.57 -12.93 4.71
CA PHE A 46 9.46 -12.25 5.34
C PHE A 46 8.92 -13.08 6.52
N THR A 47 8.53 -12.44 7.60
CA THR A 47 7.90 -13.10 8.76
C THR A 47 6.76 -12.24 9.30
N ILE A 48 5.63 -12.87 9.57
CA ILE A 48 4.55 -12.27 10.36
C ILE A 48 4.79 -12.71 11.82
N LEU A 49 5.18 -11.76 12.66
CA LEU A 49 5.62 -11.98 14.02
C LEU A 49 4.45 -12.16 15.00
N ASP A 50 3.37 -11.40 14.75
CA ASP A 50 2.09 -11.48 15.46
C ASP A 50 0.96 -10.90 14.58
N SER A 51 -0.21 -10.66 15.15
CA SER A 51 -1.38 -10.18 14.41
C SER A 51 -1.20 -8.78 13.80
N ASN A 52 -0.30 -7.96 14.33
CA ASN A 52 -0.06 -6.58 13.87
C ASN A 52 1.42 -6.27 13.63
N GLN A 53 2.30 -7.27 13.71
CA GLN A 53 3.73 -7.08 13.45
C GLN A 53 4.24 -8.04 12.39
N ALA A 54 4.98 -7.50 11.44
CA ALA A 54 5.72 -8.26 10.45
C ALA A 54 7.12 -7.67 10.29
N ALA A 55 7.99 -8.40 9.61
CA ALA A 55 9.32 -7.92 9.27
C ALA A 55 9.82 -8.60 8.00
N TYR A 56 10.71 -7.94 7.27
CA TYR A 56 11.43 -8.59 6.19
C TYR A 56 12.91 -8.18 6.18
N ILE A 57 13.75 -9.10 5.67
CA ILE A 57 15.18 -8.88 5.48
C ILE A 57 15.39 -8.14 4.16
N ASP A 58 16.02 -6.97 4.23
CA ASP A 58 16.39 -6.18 3.08
C ASP A 58 17.87 -6.45 2.73
N SER A 59 18.08 -6.95 1.52
CA SER A 59 19.41 -7.29 1.01
C SER A 59 20.06 -6.12 0.29
N THR A 60 21.39 -6.11 0.26
CA THR A 60 22.20 -5.15 -0.48
C THR A 60 21.83 -5.17 -1.96
N GLY A 61 21.48 -4.03 -2.49
CA GLY A 61 21.16 -3.77 -3.89
C GLY A 61 21.55 -2.35 -4.29
N SER A 62 21.27 -1.97 -5.52
CA SER A 62 21.61 -0.64 -6.06
C SER A 62 20.76 0.50 -5.51
N GLY A 63 19.55 0.20 -4.99
CA GLY A 63 18.61 1.20 -4.47
C GLY A 63 18.59 1.26 -2.95
N CYS A 64 18.25 2.43 -2.40
CA CYS A 64 18.08 2.66 -0.96
C CYS A 64 16.75 3.37 -0.63
N GLU A 65 15.86 3.52 -1.60
CA GLU A 65 14.64 4.33 -1.51
C GLU A 65 13.74 3.89 -0.36
N THR A 66 13.52 2.58 -0.20
CA THR A 66 12.68 2.07 0.88
C THR A 66 13.21 2.45 2.26
N ILE A 67 14.52 2.27 2.49
CA ILE A 67 15.16 2.63 3.77
C ILE A 67 15.02 4.13 4.01
N SER A 68 15.32 4.95 2.99
CA SER A 68 15.26 6.41 3.08
C SER A 68 13.84 6.90 3.39
N HIS A 69 12.83 6.39 2.68
CA HIS A 69 11.43 6.78 2.88
C HIS A 69 10.90 6.33 4.24
N VAL A 70 11.25 5.12 4.67
CA VAL A 70 10.85 4.60 5.99
C VAL A 70 11.50 5.41 7.10
N ARG A 71 12.76 5.84 6.96
CA ARG A 71 13.42 6.71 7.94
C ARG A 71 12.82 8.11 8.00
N GLU A 72 12.40 8.65 6.84
CA GLU A 72 11.81 9.98 6.77
C GLU A 72 10.40 10.02 7.36
N ASN A 73 9.53 9.04 7.04
CA ASN A 73 8.11 9.16 7.33
C ASN A 73 7.40 7.87 7.78
N GLY A 74 8.07 6.73 7.74
CA GLY A 74 7.54 5.44 8.16
C GLY A 74 6.48 4.83 7.25
N ARG A 75 5.97 5.54 6.22
CA ARG A 75 4.88 5.03 5.38
C ARG A 75 5.36 3.94 4.45
N ILE A 76 4.79 2.76 4.61
CA ILE A 76 5.14 1.59 3.81
C ILE A 76 3.91 0.69 3.63
N THR A 77 3.76 0.15 2.43
CA THR A 77 2.73 -0.85 2.12
C THR A 77 3.40 -2.09 1.58
N VAL A 78 3.02 -3.23 2.11
CA VAL A 78 3.41 -4.54 1.56
C VAL A 78 2.21 -5.16 0.86
N MET A 79 2.42 -5.65 -0.37
CA MET A 79 1.37 -6.29 -1.16
C MET A 79 1.79 -7.69 -1.58
N PHE A 80 0.92 -8.65 -1.35
CA PHE A 80 1.00 -10.01 -1.90
C PHE A 80 -0.09 -10.19 -2.95
N CYS A 81 0.18 -10.96 -4.00
CA CYS A 81 -0.82 -11.32 -4.98
C CYS A 81 -0.63 -12.77 -5.44
N SER A 82 -1.75 -13.44 -5.74
CA SER A 82 -1.73 -14.82 -6.21
C SER A 82 -1.73 -14.88 -7.73
N PHE A 83 -0.80 -15.60 -8.28
CA PHE A 83 -0.75 -16.01 -9.68
C PHE A 83 -1.44 -17.35 -9.92
N ASP A 84 -2.05 -17.95 -8.87
CA ASP A 84 -2.72 -19.25 -8.91
C ASP A 84 -4.17 -19.13 -9.41
N ALA A 85 -4.84 -20.28 -9.51
CA ALA A 85 -6.25 -20.35 -9.92
C ALA A 85 -7.18 -19.52 -9.04
N SER A 86 -6.88 -19.38 -7.74
CA SER A 86 -7.67 -18.58 -6.80
C SER A 86 -7.09 -17.16 -6.67
N PRO A 87 -7.62 -16.18 -7.41
CA PRO A 87 -7.07 -14.84 -7.43
C PRO A 87 -7.35 -14.08 -6.12
N ARG A 88 -6.30 -13.50 -5.55
CA ARG A 88 -6.39 -12.66 -4.35
C ARG A 88 -5.26 -11.65 -4.32
N ILE A 89 -5.53 -10.48 -3.76
CA ILE A 89 -4.53 -9.49 -3.36
C ILE A 89 -4.69 -9.25 -1.87
N LEU A 90 -3.59 -9.19 -1.15
CA LEU A 90 -3.49 -8.79 0.26
C LEU A 90 -2.59 -7.57 0.35
N ARG A 91 -3.02 -6.54 1.05
CA ARG A 91 -2.19 -5.38 1.39
C ARG A 91 -2.11 -5.22 2.90
N LEU A 92 -0.89 -5.00 3.37
CA LEU A 92 -0.57 -4.60 4.73
C LEU A 92 -0.17 -3.13 4.68
N PHE A 93 -0.96 -2.26 5.32
CA PHE A 93 -0.62 -0.85 5.49
C PHE A 93 0.09 -0.70 6.81
N CYS A 94 1.33 -0.18 6.77
CA CYS A 94 2.23 -0.26 7.90
C CYS A 94 2.91 1.07 8.21
N THR A 95 3.32 1.22 9.46
CA THR A 95 4.40 2.11 9.85
C THR A 95 5.68 1.29 9.94
N GLY A 96 6.68 1.66 9.16
CA GLY A 96 7.95 0.96 9.08
C GLY A 96 9.03 1.59 9.96
N THR A 97 9.94 0.76 10.45
CA THR A 97 11.22 1.19 11.05
C THR A 97 12.36 0.30 10.55
N VAL A 98 13.58 0.83 10.58
CA VAL A 98 14.78 0.18 10.01
C VAL A 98 15.72 -0.22 11.13
N ALA A 99 16.15 -1.48 11.13
CA ALA A 99 17.28 -1.95 11.94
C ALA A 99 18.42 -2.36 11.00
N GLU A 100 19.54 -1.65 11.03
CA GLU A 100 20.69 -1.95 10.18
C GLU A 100 21.57 -3.06 10.74
N TRP A 101 22.34 -3.70 9.87
CA TRP A 101 23.11 -4.91 10.14
C TRP A 101 24.13 -4.77 11.28
N ASP A 102 24.58 -3.56 11.60
CA ASP A 102 25.53 -3.23 12.67
C ASP A 102 24.87 -2.90 14.03
N GLN A 103 23.54 -2.92 14.08
CA GLN A 103 22.76 -2.59 15.27
C GLN A 103 22.36 -3.84 16.05
N PRO A 104 22.36 -3.80 17.40
CA PRO A 104 21.90 -4.91 18.23
C PRO A 104 20.46 -5.35 17.91
N GLU A 105 19.63 -4.41 17.45
CA GLU A 105 18.25 -4.65 17.09
C GLU A 105 18.12 -5.56 15.87
N PHE A 106 19.03 -5.46 14.90
CA PHE A 106 19.09 -6.36 13.76
C PHE A 106 19.21 -7.83 14.19
N PHE A 107 20.17 -8.12 15.08
CA PHE A 107 20.38 -9.48 15.58
C PHE A 107 19.17 -10.01 16.36
N ARG A 108 18.56 -9.19 17.20
CA ARG A 108 17.36 -9.55 17.95
C ARG A 108 16.19 -9.90 17.01
N TYR A 109 15.94 -9.11 15.98
CA TYR A 109 14.88 -9.37 15.01
C TYR A 109 15.20 -10.55 14.08
N SER A 110 16.45 -10.70 13.65
CA SER A 110 16.90 -11.87 12.89
C SER A 110 16.59 -13.18 13.62
N GLN A 111 16.86 -13.24 14.92
CA GLN A 111 16.51 -14.38 15.75
C GLN A 111 14.98 -14.60 15.86
N ARG A 112 14.21 -13.53 16.09
CA ARG A 112 12.74 -13.60 16.16
C ARG A 112 12.12 -14.07 14.86
N MET A 113 12.67 -13.68 13.74
CA MET A 113 12.18 -14.07 12.41
C MET A 113 12.40 -15.55 12.11
N GLY A 114 13.42 -16.19 12.74
CA GLY A 114 13.72 -17.61 12.51
C GLY A 114 14.06 -17.94 11.06
N LYS A 115 14.52 -16.96 10.29
CA LYS A 115 14.88 -17.15 8.88
C LYS A 115 16.36 -17.47 8.73
N PRO A 116 16.75 -18.19 7.64
CA PRO A 116 18.16 -18.43 7.35
C PRO A 116 18.91 -17.11 7.17
N GLN A 117 20.20 -17.12 7.46
CA GLN A 117 21.05 -15.97 7.24
C GLN A 117 21.13 -15.67 5.73
N ILE A 118 20.71 -14.48 5.32
CA ILE A 118 20.81 -14.04 3.94
C ILE A 118 22.14 -13.30 3.76
N VAL A 119 22.97 -13.81 2.84
CA VAL A 119 24.22 -13.14 2.46
C VAL A 119 23.93 -11.77 1.88
N GLY A 120 24.58 -10.74 2.39
CA GLY A 120 24.37 -9.36 1.97
C GLY A 120 23.12 -8.71 2.56
N ALA A 121 22.52 -9.28 3.59
CA ALA A 121 21.51 -8.60 4.39
C ALA A 121 22.07 -7.30 4.97
N ARG A 122 21.44 -6.17 4.67
CA ARG A 122 21.89 -4.84 5.14
C ARG A 122 20.98 -4.23 6.19
N ALA A 123 19.70 -4.64 6.21
CA ALA A 123 18.75 -4.16 7.18
C ALA A 123 17.59 -5.16 7.36
N ILE A 124 16.89 -5.04 8.48
CA ILE A 124 15.56 -5.59 8.68
C ILE A 124 14.59 -4.41 8.71
N ILE A 125 13.57 -4.46 7.86
CA ILE A 125 12.46 -3.52 7.88
C ILE A 125 11.36 -4.11 8.76
N LYS A 126 11.12 -3.46 9.89
CA LYS A 126 10.05 -3.82 10.82
C LYS A 126 8.78 -3.11 10.40
N LEU A 127 7.65 -3.77 10.53
CA LEU A 127 6.35 -3.34 10.03
C LEU A 127 5.32 -3.43 11.15
N ASP A 128 4.86 -2.28 11.64
CA ASP A 128 3.70 -2.18 12.51
C ASP A 128 2.46 -2.01 11.64
N VAL A 129 1.66 -3.07 11.54
CA VAL A 129 0.50 -3.17 10.65
C VAL A 129 -0.70 -2.54 11.33
N PHE A 130 -1.18 -1.42 10.81
CA PHE A 130 -2.36 -0.73 11.36
C PHE A 130 -3.65 -1.00 10.57
N LYS A 131 -3.53 -1.55 9.35
CA LYS A 131 -4.68 -1.93 8.54
C LYS A 131 -4.31 -3.00 7.53
N VAL A 132 -5.22 -3.92 7.29
CA VAL A 132 -5.10 -5.00 6.31
C VAL A 132 -6.25 -4.91 5.32
N GLN A 133 -5.97 -5.08 4.04
CA GLN A 133 -6.99 -5.10 2.99
C GLN A 133 -6.82 -6.36 2.13
N THR A 134 -7.91 -7.10 1.95
CA THR A 134 -7.99 -8.09 0.87
C THR A 134 -8.85 -7.56 -0.28
N SER A 135 -8.48 -7.91 -1.49
CA SER A 135 -9.30 -7.66 -2.68
C SER A 135 -9.23 -8.84 -3.64
N CYS A 136 -10.19 -8.90 -4.56
CA CYS A 136 -10.12 -9.87 -5.65
C CYS A 136 -8.86 -9.60 -6.49
N GLY A 137 -8.14 -10.64 -6.83
CA GLY A 137 -6.96 -10.55 -7.71
C GLY A 137 -7.31 -10.71 -9.19
N TYR A 138 -8.51 -10.29 -9.62
CA TYR A 138 -9.03 -10.57 -10.97
C TYR A 138 -8.18 -9.96 -12.10
N GLY A 139 -7.44 -8.88 -11.83
CA GLY A 139 -6.48 -8.30 -12.77
C GLY A 139 -5.07 -8.89 -12.66
N VAL A 140 -4.81 -9.86 -11.78
CA VAL A 140 -3.50 -10.52 -11.67
C VAL A 140 -3.45 -11.66 -12.69
N PRO A 141 -2.41 -11.76 -13.54
CA PRO A 141 -2.27 -12.86 -14.47
C PRO A 141 -2.23 -14.24 -13.78
N LEU A 142 -2.54 -15.27 -14.53
CA LEU A 142 -2.43 -16.65 -14.10
C LEU A 142 -1.07 -17.22 -14.54
N LEU A 143 -0.32 -17.84 -13.63
CA LEU A 143 0.84 -18.62 -13.99
C LEU A 143 0.38 -19.95 -14.58
N ASP A 144 0.87 -20.27 -15.78
CA ASP A 144 0.55 -21.49 -16.51
C ASP A 144 1.83 -22.07 -17.13
N MET A 145 1.76 -23.26 -17.69
CA MET A 145 2.87 -23.95 -18.33
C MET A 145 2.59 -24.13 -19.82
N THR A 146 3.60 -23.92 -20.62
CA THR A 146 3.56 -24.21 -22.05
C THR A 146 4.77 -25.05 -22.46
N ILE A 147 4.72 -25.67 -23.62
CA ILE A 147 5.85 -26.37 -24.20
C ILE A 147 6.54 -25.43 -25.18
N ASP A 148 7.83 -25.23 -25.01
CA ASP A 148 8.65 -24.49 -25.94
C ASP A 148 8.73 -25.23 -27.25
N PRO A 149 8.32 -24.62 -28.40
CA PRO A 149 8.29 -25.35 -29.70
C PRO A 149 9.68 -25.66 -30.24
N GLU A 150 10.74 -24.97 -29.79
CA GLU A 150 12.11 -25.17 -30.26
C GLU A 150 12.87 -26.25 -29.44
N THR A 151 12.68 -26.20 -28.11
CA THR A 151 13.41 -27.10 -27.20
C THR A 151 12.60 -28.30 -26.73
N ASN A 152 11.29 -28.28 -26.96
CA ASN A 152 10.31 -29.26 -26.44
C ASN A 152 10.30 -29.36 -24.88
N GLU A 153 10.80 -28.31 -24.21
CA GLU A 153 10.81 -28.25 -22.76
C GLU A 153 9.60 -27.48 -22.24
N SER A 154 9.14 -27.87 -21.03
CA SER A 154 8.08 -27.19 -20.35
C SER A 154 8.61 -25.88 -19.75
N LYS A 155 7.98 -24.73 -20.05
CA LYS A 155 8.34 -23.42 -19.50
C LYS A 155 7.12 -22.69 -18.91
N PRO A 156 7.30 -21.97 -17.80
CA PRO A 156 6.24 -21.16 -17.23
C PRO A 156 5.98 -19.91 -18.09
N TYR A 157 4.72 -19.49 -18.15
CA TYR A 157 4.32 -18.23 -18.77
C TYR A 157 3.15 -17.59 -18.00
N LEU A 158 2.96 -16.30 -18.17
CA LEU A 158 1.82 -15.58 -17.63
C LEU A 158 0.69 -15.53 -18.67
N LYS A 159 -0.44 -16.09 -18.28
CA LYS A 159 -1.66 -16.15 -19.09
C LYS A 159 -2.66 -15.08 -18.61
N ASP A 160 -3.41 -14.51 -19.52
CA ASP A 160 -4.50 -13.61 -19.17
C ASP A 160 -5.54 -14.32 -18.30
N ARG A 161 -6.06 -13.57 -17.33
CA ARG A 161 -7.13 -14.05 -16.45
C ARG A 161 -8.44 -13.36 -16.86
N PRO A 162 -9.37 -14.08 -17.49
CA PRO A 162 -10.60 -13.48 -18.00
C PRO A 162 -11.60 -13.08 -16.91
N THR A 163 -11.31 -13.37 -15.64
CA THR A 163 -12.22 -13.21 -14.50
C THR A 163 -12.70 -11.77 -14.32
N LEU A 164 -11.81 -10.76 -14.52
CA LEU A 164 -12.21 -9.36 -14.43
C LEU A 164 -13.21 -8.98 -15.53
N GLY A 165 -12.95 -9.40 -16.75
CA GLY A 165 -13.84 -9.18 -17.90
C GLY A 165 -15.21 -9.82 -17.66
N HIS A 166 -15.26 -11.08 -17.23
CA HIS A 166 -16.51 -11.79 -16.91
C HIS A 166 -17.27 -11.10 -15.78
N PHE A 167 -16.58 -10.66 -14.72
CA PHE A 167 -17.21 -9.90 -13.63
C PHE A 167 -17.83 -8.60 -14.12
N THR A 168 -17.10 -7.85 -14.94
CA THR A 168 -17.57 -6.57 -15.48
C THR A 168 -18.74 -6.78 -16.46
N ALA A 169 -18.66 -7.76 -17.35
CA ALA A 169 -19.76 -8.10 -18.28
C ALA A 169 -21.02 -8.45 -17.49
N LYS A 170 -20.93 -9.29 -16.48
CA LYS A 170 -22.07 -9.63 -15.60
C LYS A 170 -22.70 -8.40 -14.93
N LYS A 171 -21.89 -7.42 -14.52
CA LYS A 171 -22.39 -6.17 -13.94
C LYS A 171 -23.06 -5.28 -14.97
N ILE A 172 -22.58 -5.27 -16.21
CA ILE A 172 -23.20 -4.54 -17.34
C ILE A 172 -24.56 -5.18 -17.68
N ASP A 173 -24.59 -6.50 -17.86
CA ASP A 173 -25.81 -7.24 -18.20
C ASP A 173 -26.92 -7.09 -17.14
N ALA A 174 -26.53 -7.00 -15.89
CA ALA A 174 -27.45 -6.74 -14.77
C ALA A 174 -27.84 -5.26 -14.59
N GLY A 175 -27.28 -4.33 -15.38
CA GLY A 175 -27.49 -2.89 -15.19
C GLY A 175 -26.90 -2.31 -13.90
N GLU A 176 -26.00 -3.05 -13.22
CA GLU A 176 -25.48 -2.72 -11.89
C GLU A 176 -24.12 -2.00 -11.93
N LEU A 177 -23.50 -1.79 -13.10
CA LEU A 177 -22.14 -1.26 -13.19
C LEU A 177 -22.02 0.14 -12.55
N HIS A 178 -22.96 1.04 -12.85
CA HIS A 178 -22.95 2.40 -12.29
C HIS A 178 -23.22 2.39 -10.78
N THR A 179 -24.08 1.50 -10.29
CA THR A 179 -24.33 1.32 -8.85
C THR A 179 -23.05 0.85 -8.15
N TYR A 180 -22.38 -0.13 -8.72
CA TYR A 180 -21.07 -0.60 -8.22
C TYR A 180 -20.03 0.52 -8.20
N GLN A 181 -19.95 1.34 -9.27
CA GLN A 181 -19.03 2.48 -9.31
C GLN A 181 -19.35 3.55 -8.27
N ARG A 182 -20.64 3.84 -8.01
CA ARG A 182 -21.05 4.78 -6.94
C ARG A 182 -20.61 4.28 -5.57
N GLU A 183 -20.76 2.99 -5.32
CA GLU A 183 -20.42 2.38 -4.03
C GLU A 183 -18.90 2.33 -3.79
N TRP A 184 -18.12 2.03 -4.84
CA TRP A 184 -16.71 1.66 -4.68
C TRP A 184 -15.70 2.64 -5.30
N ASN A 185 -16.15 3.58 -6.15
CA ASN A 185 -15.24 4.43 -6.91
C ASN A 185 -15.45 5.93 -6.67
N THR A 186 -16.14 6.32 -5.63
CA THR A 186 -16.36 7.74 -5.30
C THR A 186 -15.19 8.34 -4.53
N ARG A 187 -14.60 7.58 -3.59
CA ARG A 187 -13.52 8.07 -2.74
C ARG A 187 -12.44 7.02 -2.53
N SER A 188 -11.18 7.49 -2.37
CA SER A 188 -10.06 6.65 -1.97
C SER A 188 -10.16 6.25 -0.50
N LEU A 189 -9.25 5.38 -0.06
CA LEU A 189 -9.11 4.98 1.35
C LEU A 189 -8.86 6.18 2.28
N ASP A 190 -8.18 7.22 1.76
CA ASP A 190 -7.87 8.46 2.48
C ASP A 190 -8.96 9.55 2.32
N GLY A 191 -10.10 9.18 1.74
CA GLY A 191 -11.24 10.08 1.54
C GLY A 191 -11.12 11.02 0.33
N LEU A 192 -10.07 10.91 -0.48
CA LEU A 192 -9.88 11.77 -1.65
C LEU A 192 -10.92 11.49 -2.74
N PRO A 193 -11.44 12.53 -3.43
CA PRO A 193 -12.38 12.36 -4.54
C PRO A 193 -11.76 11.52 -5.66
N SER A 194 -12.54 10.60 -6.24
CA SER A 194 -12.06 9.68 -7.28
C SER A 194 -12.88 9.84 -8.57
N LEU A 195 -13.58 8.81 -9.02
CA LEU A 195 -14.26 8.78 -10.32
C LEU A 195 -15.36 9.85 -10.40
N ARG A 196 -15.17 10.85 -11.28
CA ARG A 196 -16.08 12.01 -11.40
C ARG A 196 -17.51 11.64 -11.77
N SER A 197 -17.70 10.65 -12.65
CA SER A 197 -19.03 10.15 -13.01
C SER A 197 -19.75 9.57 -11.80
N ALA A 198 -19.06 8.72 -11.01
CA ALA A 198 -19.64 8.12 -9.82
C ALA A 198 -19.97 9.18 -8.73
N LEU A 199 -19.12 10.21 -8.58
CA LEU A 199 -19.40 11.34 -7.68
C LEU A 199 -20.61 12.15 -8.13
N LYS A 200 -20.73 12.45 -9.43
CA LYS A 200 -21.89 13.13 -10.03
C LYS A 200 -23.17 12.33 -9.80
N ASP A 201 -23.13 11.02 -10.08
CA ASP A 201 -24.25 10.10 -9.89
C ASP A 201 -24.65 9.93 -8.42
N SER A 202 -23.73 10.25 -7.49
CA SER A 202 -23.96 10.31 -6.05
C SER A 202 -24.42 11.69 -5.56
N GLY A 203 -24.74 12.62 -6.46
CA GLY A 203 -25.25 13.96 -6.13
C GLY A 203 -24.19 14.99 -5.75
N HIS A 204 -22.90 14.70 -5.93
CA HIS A 204 -21.85 15.67 -5.68
C HIS A 204 -21.76 16.69 -6.83
N SER A 205 -21.75 17.97 -6.52
CA SER A 205 -21.58 19.02 -7.53
C SER A 205 -20.14 19.10 -8.01
N ALA A 206 -19.96 19.27 -9.33
CA ALA A 206 -18.63 19.27 -9.95
C ALA A 206 -17.68 20.33 -9.35
N TRP A 207 -18.18 21.55 -9.06
CA TRP A 207 -17.35 22.60 -8.50
C TRP A 207 -16.84 22.27 -7.08
N ARG A 208 -17.65 21.58 -6.25
CA ARG A 208 -17.20 21.12 -4.92
C ARG A 208 -16.10 20.08 -5.01
N VAL A 209 -16.25 19.12 -5.92
CA VAL A 209 -15.22 18.09 -6.19
C VAL A 209 -13.91 18.74 -6.66
N GLU A 210 -13.98 19.73 -7.58
CA GLU A 210 -12.80 20.46 -8.03
C GLU A 210 -12.14 21.26 -6.91
N LEU A 211 -12.93 21.94 -6.08
CA LEU A 211 -12.43 22.68 -4.92
C LEU A 211 -11.73 21.75 -3.92
N GLU A 212 -12.36 20.63 -3.58
CA GLU A 212 -11.80 19.61 -2.69
C GLU A 212 -10.49 19.05 -3.24
N THR A 213 -10.44 18.74 -4.55
CA THR A 213 -9.24 18.28 -5.22
C THR A 213 -8.14 19.34 -5.21
N CYS A 214 -8.47 20.60 -5.43
CA CYS A 214 -7.54 21.72 -5.39
C CYS A 214 -6.96 21.90 -3.98
N LEU A 215 -7.80 21.88 -2.96
CA LEU A 215 -7.40 22.00 -1.56
C LEU A 215 -6.48 20.83 -1.16
N SER A 216 -6.83 19.61 -1.52
CA SER A 216 -6.00 18.42 -1.23
C SER A 216 -4.64 18.49 -1.91
N ARG A 217 -4.58 18.97 -3.16
CA ARG A 217 -3.32 19.14 -3.91
C ARG A 217 -2.38 20.17 -3.28
N HIS A 218 -2.94 21.19 -2.62
CA HIS A 218 -2.20 22.30 -2.04
C HIS A 218 -2.28 22.31 -0.51
N TRP A 219 -2.56 21.16 0.11
CA TRP A 219 -2.78 21.04 1.55
C TRP A 219 -1.67 21.68 2.38
N ASP A 220 -0.40 21.44 2.03
CA ASP A 220 0.75 22.04 2.73
C ASP A 220 0.69 23.56 2.76
N LYS A 221 0.28 24.20 1.63
CA LYS A 221 0.14 25.64 1.54
C LYS A 221 -1.04 26.14 2.36
N VAL A 222 -2.14 25.39 2.37
CA VAL A 222 -3.35 25.71 3.17
C VAL A 222 -3.03 25.65 4.66
N GLU A 223 -2.29 24.63 5.11
CA GLU A 223 -1.87 24.51 6.52
C GLU A 223 -0.92 25.65 6.95
N ILE A 224 0.01 26.05 6.09
CA ILE A 224 0.90 27.19 6.32
C ILE A 224 0.07 28.48 6.48
N VAL A 225 -0.87 28.73 5.56
CA VAL A 225 -1.73 29.92 5.61
C VAL A 225 -2.60 29.93 6.87
N LYS A 226 -3.20 28.79 7.25
CA LYS A 226 -3.96 28.66 8.50
C LYS A 226 -3.09 28.96 9.72
N SER A 227 -1.89 28.42 9.79
CA SER A 227 -0.95 28.63 10.89
C SER A 227 -0.57 30.10 11.02
N LEU A 228 -0.25 30.77 9.91
CA LEU A 228 0.05 32.19 9.89
C LEU A 228 -1.16 33.03 10.32
N ALA A 229 -2.36 32.71 9.86
CA ALA A 229 -3.59 33.39 10.25
C ALA A 229 -3.87 33.26 11.76
N LEU A 230 -3.65 32.08 12.34
CA LEU A 230 -3.79 31.84 13.78
C LEU A 230 -2.77 32.66 14.59
N ILE A 231 -1.51 32.72 14.15
CA ILE A 231 -0.45 33.50 14.81
C ILE A 231 -0.81 34.99 14.77
N LEU A 232 -1.25 35.51 13.62
CA LEU A 232 -1.68 36.91 13.48
C LEU A 232 -2.88 37.21 14.37
N PHE A 233 -3.86 36.31 14.42
CA PHE A 233 -5.04 36.47 15.25
C PHE A 233 -4.70 36.48 16.75
N ALA A 234 -3.83 35.57 17.19
CA ALA A 234 -3.32 35.54 18.56
C ALA A 234 -2.54 36.81 18.90
N GLY A 235 -1.68 37.28 17.97
CA GLY A 235 -0.95 38.55 18.13
C GLY A 235 -1.88 39.77 18.29
N LEU A 236 -2.96 39.80 17.50
CA LEU A 236 -3.96 40.87 17.61
C LEU A 236 -4.72 40.86 18.95
N ILE A 237 -5.02 39.68 19.48
CA ILE A 237 -5.65 39.54 20.81
C ILE A 237 -4.71 40.04 21.90
N VAL A 238 -3.44 39.62 21.87
CA VAL A 238 -2.42 40.06 22.84
C VAL A 238 -2.20 41.57 22.77
N PHE A 239 -2.08 42.10 21.53
CA PHE A 239 -1.93 43.56 21.34
C PHE A 239 -3.11 44.35 21.92
N ARG A 240 -4.34 43.91 21.66
CA ARG A 240 -5.54 44.52 22.24
C ARG A 240 -5.59 44.46 23.77
N TRP A 241 -5.05 43.38 24.33
CA TRP A 241 -5.01 43.23 25.81
C TRP A 241 -4.08 44.26 26.44
N PHE A 242 -2.96 44.61 25.80
CA PHE A 242 -2.03 45.64 26.25
C PHE A 242 -2.50 47.07 25.96
N GLU A 243 -3.50 47.33 25.13
CA GLU A 243 -4.10 48.66 24.91
C GLU A 243 -5.18 48.99 25.95
N TYR A 244 -5.65 48.04 26.73
CA TYR A 244 -6.71 48.24 27.73
C TYR A 244 -6.20 48.14 29.18
N ASP A 245 -4.92 47.90 29.42
CA ASP A 245 -4.21 48.04 30.70
C ASP A 245 -3.40 49.36 30.67
#